data_721cfc4b8e04d8eadb686d405c0d665f
#
_entry.id   721cfc4b8e04d8eadb686d405c0d665f
#
_cell.length_a   1.000
_cell.length_b   1.000
_cell.length_c   1.000
_cell.angle_alpha   90.00
_cell.angle_beta   90.00
_cell.angle_gamma   90.00
#
_symmetry.space_group_name_H-M   'P 1'
#
loop_
_entity.id
_entity.type
_entity.pdbx_description
1 polymer ?
#
loop_
_entity_poly.entity_id
_entity_poly.type
_entity_poly.pdbx_seq_one_letter_code
_entity_poly.pdbx_strand_id
1 'polypeptide(L)'
;MKITPKSTIKEVLATPVGNDLIEMVAYHAGIPAAVIHNPLVGKMKLSMLPKILGDKMPMETIEHLCNLLSYTPEMVVTKDEVDPRWWKESVIYQIYPRSFMDSNGDGIGDLQGIISKLDYLKDLGVDVLWLSPIYDSPNDDMGYDIRDYRKIMTEFGTMEDFDQMLEEIHKRGMKLVMDLVVNHTSDEHEWFQKALAGDPKYKDYYI
;
A
#
# COMPACT_ATOMS: atom_id res chain seq x y z
N MET A 1 26.32 0.15 10.11
CA MET A 1 26.76 -0.24 11.51
C MET A 1 25.90 -1.43 11.94
N LYS A 2 26.48 -2.48 12.49
CA LYS A 2 25.68 -3.65 12.94
C LYS A 2 25.09 -3.39 14.32
N ILE A 3 23.78 -3.28 14.42
CA ILE A 3 23.06 -3.12 15.69
C ILE A 3 22.98 -4.47 16.41
N THR A 4 23.28 -4.48 17.69
CA THR A 4 23.28 -5.66 18.55
C THR A 4 22.61 -5.33 19.89
N PRO A 5 22.26 -6.30 20.73
CA PRO A 5 21.74 -6.03 22.08
C PRO A 5 22.68 -5.20 22.97
N LYS A 6 23.98 -5.10 22.61
CA LYS A 6 24.99 -4.27 23.31
C LYS A 6 25.01 -2.84 22.79
N SER A 7 24.41 -2.54 21.67
CA SER A 7 24.29 -1.18 21.13
C SER A 7 23.43 -0.31 22.04
N THR A 8 23.75 1.00 22.05
CA THR A 8 23.03 1.99 22.85
C THR A 8 21.77 2.47 22.10
N ILE A 9 20.80 2.99 22.83
CA ILE A 9 19.62 3.64 22.25
C ILE A 9 20.04 4.78 21.32
N LYS A 10 21.06 5.57 21.67
CA LYS A 10 21.60 6.64 20.83
C LYS A 10 22.13 6.13 19.49
N GLU A 11 22.79 4.98 19.46
CA GLU A 11 23.31 4.38 18.23
C GLU A 11 22.17 3.92 17.33
N VAL A 12 21.08 3.41 17.91
CA VAL A 12 19.88 3.04 17.14
C VAL A 12 19.16 4.28 16.61
N LEU A 13 18.95 5.30 17.44
CA LEU A 13 18.34 6.58 17.04
C LEU A 13 19.13 7.34 15.97
N ALA A 14 20.42 7.05 15.82
CA ALA A 14 21.25 7.64 14.77
C ALA A 14 20.97 7.06 13.37
N THR A 15 20.22 5.96 13.27
CA THR A 15 19.78 5.37 12.00
C THR A 15 18.32 5.78 11.72
N PRO A 16 17.95 6.15 10.48
CA PRO A 16 16.57 6.57 10.16
C PRO A 16 15.53 5.53 10.59
N VAL A 17 15.72 4.28 10.18
CA VAL A 17 14.78 3.17 10.52
C VAL A 17 14.75 2.90 12.03
N GLY A 18 15.90 3.03 12.70
CA GLY A 18 16.01 2.83 14.15
C GLY A 18 15.32 3.93 14.94
N ASN A 19 15.38 5.18 14.47
CA ASN A 19 14.65 6.29 15.07
C ASN A 19 13.14 6.02 15.03
N ASP A 20 12.59 5.77 13.84
CA ASP A 20 11.17 5.53 13.63
C ASP A 20 10.68 4.32 14.47
N LEU A 21 11.49 3.27 14.51
CA LEU A 21 11.17 2.07 15.26
C LEU A 21 11.13 2.31 16.77
N ILE A 22 12.13 3.02 17.33
CA ILE A 22 12.16 3.34 18.76
C ILE A 22 11.01 4.27 19.14
N GLU A 23 10.70 5.26 18.33
CA GLU A 23 9.58 6.17 18.55
C GLU A 23 8.23 5.40 18.52
N MET A 24 8.04 4.50 17.56
CA MET A 24 6.85 3.64 17.47
C MET A 24 6.71 2.74 18.69
N VAL A 25 7.79 2.06 19.10
CA VAL A 25 7.78 1.18 20.29
C VAL A 25 7.49 1.97 21.56
N ALA A 26 8.07 3.15 21.70
CA ALA A 26 7.83 4.01 22.84
C ALA A 26 6.40 4.53 22.90
N TYR A 27 5.84 4.92 21.77
CA TYR A 27 4.43 5.33 21.66
C TYR A 27 3.50 4.22 22.17
N HIS A 28 3.68 2.98 21.71
CA HIS A 28 2.88 1.82 22.18
C HIS A 28 3.12 1.45 23.64
N ALA A 29 4.33 1.72 24.16
CA ALA A 29 4.65 1.53 25.56
C ALA A 29 4.18 2.67 26.49
N GLY A 30 3.62 3.76 25.93
CA GLY A 30 3.20 4.95 26.65
C GLY A 30 4.38 5.79 27.18
N ILE A 31 5.56 5.72 26.52
CA ILE A 31 6.77 6.45 26.91
C ILE A 31 6.81 7.78 26.12
N PRO A 32 6.83 8.94 26.78
CA PRO A 32 6.94 10.23 26.11
C PRO A 32 8.22 10.36 25.28
N ALA A 33 8.14 10.96 24.09
CA ALA A 33 9.30 11.19 23.20
C ALA A 33 10.47 11.90 23.89
N ALA A 34 10.19 12.84 24.79
CA ALA A 34 11.23 13.56 25.58
C ALA A 34 12.09 12.62 26.44
N VAL A 35 11.57 11.47 26.83
CA VAL A 35 12.33 10.46 27.61
C VAL A 35 13.31 9.73 26.71
N ILE A 36 12.90 9.41 25.50
CA ILE A 36 13.72 8.66 24.53
C ILE A 36 14.95 9.48 24.12
N HIS A 37 14.73 10.77 23.88
CA HIS A 37 15.79 11.70 23.46
C HIS A 37 16.62 12.26 24.63
N ASN A 38 16.37 11.78 25.86
CA ASN A 38 17.19 12.18 27.00
C ASN A 38 18.61 11.60 26.88
N PRO A 39 19.67 12.40 27.07
CA PRO A 39 21.06 11.94 26.94
C PRO A 39 21.44 10.77 27.85
N LEU A 40 20.82 10.64 29.02
CA LEU A 40 21.06 9.51 29.94
C LEU A 40 20.44 8.23 29.41
N VAL A 41 19.20 8.31 28.87
CA VAL A 41 18.50 7.19 28.25
C VAL A 41 19.24 6.77 26.97
N GLY A 42 19.72 7.73 26.18
CA GLY A 42 20.50 7.45 24.99
C GLY A 42 21.77 6.60 25.23
N LYS A 43 22.36 6.65 26.42
CA LYS A 43 23.52 5.82 26.80
C LYS A 43 23.17 4.39 27.24
N MET A 44 21.90 4.11 27.43
CA MET A 44 21.46 2.77 27.85
C MET A 44 21.62 1.77 26.71
N LYS A 45 22.05 0.55 27.04
CA LYS A 45 22.13 -0.55 26.08
C LYS A 45 20.74 -1.16 25.87
N LEU A 46 20.46 -1.60 24.66
CA LEU A 46 19.20 -2.29 24.33
C LEU A 46 18.94 -3.48 25.26
N SER A 47 20.00 -4.22 25.63
CA SER A 47 19.90 -5.37 26.58
C SER A 47 19.43 -5.00 27.98
N MET A 48 19.35 -3.72 28.33
CA MET A 48 18.82 -3.26 29.62
C MET A 48 17.30 -3.03 29.57
N LEU A 49 16.72 -2.86 28.38
CA LEU A 49 15.28 -2.59 28.22
C LEU A 49 14.37 -3.67 28.84
N PRO A 50 14.64 -4.96 28.67
CA PRO A 50 13.83 -6.00 29.32
C PRO A 50 13.79 -5.89 30.86
N LYS A 51 14.86 -5.39 31.47
CA LYS A 51 14.91 -5.22 32.94
C LYS A 51 14.05 -4.06 33.45
N ILE A 52 13.78 -3.09 32.57
CA ILE A 52 13.01 -1.87 32.88
C ILE A 52 11.55 -2.02 32.46
N LEU A 53 11.30 -2.62 31.30
CA LEU A 53 9.98 -2.73 30.68
C LEU A 53 9.32 -4.09 30.91
N GLY A 54 10.05 -5.07 31.48
CA GLY A 54 9.54 -6.40 31.81
C GLY A 54 8.96 -7.10 30.58
N ASP A 55 7.79 -7.70 30.76
CA ASP A 55 7.07 -8.48 29.75
C ASP A 55 6.64 -7.66 28.51
N LYS A 56 6.64 -6.32 28.62
CA LYS A 56 6.34 -5.43 27.48
C LYS A 56 7.44 -5.42 26.43
N MET A 57 8.68 -5.80 26.81
CA MET A 57 9.81 -5.87 25.89
C MET A 57 10.80 -6.98 26.31
N PRO A 58 10.48 -8.24 26.05
CA PRO A 58 11.36 -9.37 26.36
C PRO A 58 12.63 -9.34 25.50
N MET A 59 13.66 -10.09 25.92
CA MET A 59 14.95 -10.14 25.19
C MET A 59 14.81 -10.62 23.75
N GLU A 60 13.89 -11.53 23.49
CA GLU A 60 13.58 -12.04 22.16
C GLU A 60 13.15 -10.90 21.21
N THR A 61 12.32 -9.95 21.69
CA THR A 61 11.94 -8.75 20.95
C THR A 61 13.16 -7.89 20.60
N ILE A 62 14.09 -7.73 21.56
CA ILE A 62 15.33 -6.97 21.32
C ILE A 62 16.20 -7.66 20.25
N GLU A 63 16.29 -8.98 20.27
CA GLU A 63 17.03 -9.74 19.26
C GLU A 63 16.38 -9.64 17.87
N HIS A 64 15.06 -9.72 17.78
CA HIS A 64 14.33 -9.50 16.54
C HIS A 64 14.54 -8.08 15.99
N LEU A 65 14.48 -7.06 16.85
CA LEU A 65 14.75 -5.67 16.46
C LEU A 65 16.19 -5.50 15.94
N CYS A 66 17.17 -6.08 16.62
CA CYS A 66 18.57 -6.05 16.18
C CYS A 66 18.75 -6.74 14.82
N ASN A 67 18.06 -7.85 14.59
CA ASN A 67 18.07 -8.55 13.31
C ASN A 67 17.46 -7.69 12.20
N LEU A 68 16.29 -7.11 12.41
CA LEU A 68 15.61 -6.19 11.48
C LEU A 68 16.53 -5.03 11.09
N LEU A 69 17.10 -4.34 12.08
CA LEU A 69 18.00 -3.20 11.86
C LEU A 69 19.33 -3.59 11.18
N SER A 70 19.75 -4.85 11.30
CA SER A 70 20.95 -5.36 10.63
C SER A 70 20.69 -5.80 9.19
N TYR A 71 19.43 -6.13 8.85
CA TYR A 71 19.00 -6.51 7.50
C TYR A 71 18.67 -5.33 6.59
N THR A 72 18.42 -4.15 7.15
CA THR A 72 18.23 -2.95 6.34
C THR A 72 19.59 -2.47 5.85
N PRO A 73 19.95 -2.65 4.58
CA PRO A 73 21.12 -1.98 4.03
C PRO A 73 20.85 -0.49 4.17
N GLU A 74 21.76 0.24 4.81
CA GLU A 74 21.80 1.70 4.70
C GLU A 74 21.98 2.01 3.21
N MET A 75 20.88 2.30 2.53
CA MET A 75 20.97 2.94 1.22
C MET A 75 21.45 4.37 1.51
N VAL A 76 22.77 4.55 1.52
CA VAL A 76 23.36 5.88 1.39
C VAL A 76 23.06 6.31 -0.04
N VAL A 77 21.93 6.97 -0.24
CA VAL A 77 21.62 7.63 -1.50
C VAL A 77 22.50 8.87 -1.55
N THR A 78 23.65 8.77 -2.24
CA THR A 78 24.43 9.96 -2.59
C THR A 78 23.59 10.79 -3.56
N LYS A 79 23.66 12.10 -3.44
CA LYS A 79 22.86 13.06 -4.24
C LYS A 79 23.06 12.89 -5.76
N ASP A 80 24.13 12.24 -6.16
CA ASP A 80 24.52 12.02 -7.56
C ASP A 80 24.01 10.68 -8.14
N GLU A 81 23.39 9.80 -7.31
CA GLU A 81 22.88 8.48 -7.69
C GLU A 81 21.34 8.37 -7.57
N VAL A 82 20.66 9.49 -7.41
CA VAL A 82 19.17 9.48 -7.42
C VAL A 82 18.75 9.31 -8.88
N ASP A 83 18.57 8.06 -9.29
CA ASP A 83 17.79 7.74 -10.47
C ASP A 83 16.37 8.31 -10.24
N PRO A 84 15.95 9.33 -11.01
CA PRO A 84 14.63 9.92 -10.83
C PRO A 84 13.58 8.85 -11.13
N ARG A 85 13.02 8.29 -10.07
CA ARG A 85 11.99 7.27 -10.20
C ARG A 85 10.69 7.96 -10.59
N TRP A 86 10.17 7.66 -11.75
CA TRP A 86 8.99 8.30 -12.35
C TRP A 86 7.82 8.46 -11.35
N TRP A 87 7.58 7.47 -10.47
CA TRP A 87 6.49 7.53 -9.49
C TRP A 87 6.68 8.55 -8.36
N LYS A 88 7.91 9.06 -8.15
CA LYS A 88 8.18 10.09 -7.13
C LYS A 88 7.89 11.51 -7.62
N GLU A 89 7.86 11.69 -8.93
CA GLU A 89 7.71 13.00 -9.58
C GLU A 89 6.38 13.11 -10.33
N SER A 90 5.64 12.00 -10.44
CA SER A 90 4.39 11.94 -11.20
C SER A 90 3.22 12.60 -10.47
N VAL A 91 2.38 13.28 -11.23
CA VAL A 91 1.05 13.70 -10.81
C VAL A 91 0.10 12.53 -11.03
N ILE A 92 -0.45 12.00 -9.93
CA ILE A 92 -1.41 10.88 -9.95
C ILE A 92 -2.82 11.45 -9.79
N TYR A 93 -3.71 11.10 -10.70
CA TYR A 93 -5.12 11.51 -10.67
C TYR A 93 -6.00 10.27 -10.45
N GLN A 94 -6.71 10.23 -9.31
CA GLN A 94 -7.65 9.15 -9.02
C GLN A 94 -8.96 9.38 -9.74
N ILE A 95 -9.50 8.33 -10.36
CA ILE A 95 -10.80 8.30 -11.01
C ILE A 95 -11.68 7.26 -10.32
N TYR A 96 -12.86 7.69 -9.85
CA TYR A 96 -13.97 6.81 -9.54
C TYR A 96 -14.84 6.72 -10.80
N PRO A 97 -14.80 5.62 -11.56
CA PRO A 97 -15.39 5.55 -12.90
C PRO A 97 -16.87 5.93 -12.93
N ARG A 98 -17.65 5.41 -12.00
CA ARG A 98 -19.11 5.62 -11.89
C ARG A 98 -19.54 7.09 -11.93
N SER A 99 -18.73 8.00 -11.38
CA SER A 99 -19.08 9.42 -11.25
C SER A 99 -18.25 10.35 -12.13
N PHE A 100 -17.32 9.82 -12.93
CA PHE A 100 -16.37 10.66 -13.65
C PHE A 100 -16.92 11.21 -14.97
N MET A 101 -17.34 10.34 -15.88
CA MET A 101 -17.90 10.74 -17.18
C MET A 101 -18.76 9.63 -17.75
N ASP A 102 -20.02 9.94 -17.97
CA ASP A 102 -21.02 9.11 -18.62
C ASP A 102 -20.95 9.37 -20.14
N SER A 103 -20.68 8.33 -20.93
CA SER A 103 -20.57 8.46 -22.39
C SER A 103 -21.87 8.11 -23.12
N ASN A 104 -22.75 7.34 -22.49
CA ASN A 104 -23.94 6.79 -23.12
C ASN A 104 -25.26 7.44 -22.63
N GLY A 105 -25.21 8.25 -21.55
CA GLY A 105 -26.34 8.99 -21.02
C GLY A 105 -27.24 8.21 -20.07
N ASP A 106 -26.74 7.13 -19.50
CA ASP A 106 -27.50 6.30 -18.53
C ASP A 106 -27.38 6.77 -17.07
N GLY A 107 -26.56 7.80 -16.82
CA GLY A 107 -26.31 8.36 -15.51
C GLY A 107 -25.15 7.73 -14.77
N ILE A 108 -24.44 6.78 -15.37
CA ILE A 108 -23.28 6.08 -14.81
C ILE A 108 -22.07 6.35 -15.69
N GLY A 109 -20.97 6.80 -15.06
CA GLY A 109 -19.70 6.97 -15.76
C GLY A 109 -19.12 5.62 -16.18
N ASP A 110 -18.42 5.62 -17.32
CA ASP A 110 -17.92 4.41 -17.98
C ASP A 110 -16.51 4.57 -18.57
N LEU A 111 -15.93 3.48 -19.08
CA LEU A 111 -14.60 3.47 -19.65
C LEU A 111 -14.48 4.33 -20.91
N GLN A 112 -15.51 4.38 -21.76
CA GLN A 112 -15.54 5.23 -22.93
C GLN A 112 -15.60 6.72 -22.55
N GLY A 113 -16.29 7.04 -21.45
CA GLY A 113 -16.28 8.36 -20.84
C GLY A 113 -14.88 8.78 -20.38
N ILE A 114 -14.13 7.86 -19.74
CA ILE A 114 -12.75 8.09 -19.36
C ILE A 114 -11.89 8.36 -20.60
N ILE A 115 -12.00 7.53 -21.65
CA ILE A 115 -11.27 7.71 -22.92
C ILE A 115 -11.53 9.11 -23.49
N SER A 116 -12.77 9.57 -23.47
CA SER A 116 -13.16 10.89 -23.99
C SER A 116 -12.51 12.07 -23.27
N LYS A 117 -11.98 11.85 -22.05
CA LYS A 117 -11.35 12.86 -21.19
C LYS A 117 -9.84 12.77 -21.10
N LEU A 118 -9.21 11.83 -21.78
CA LEU A 118 -7.75 11.62 -21.68
C LEU A 118 -6.93 12.83 -22.12
N ASP A 119 -7.38 13.56 -23.16
CA ASP A 119 -6.69 14.78 -23.61
C ASP A 119 -6.78 15.88 -22.55
N TYR A 120 -7.95 16.06 -21.95
CA TYR A 120 -8.14 17.00 -20.84
C TYR A 120 -7.20 16.66 -19.65
N LEU A 121 -7.11 15.38 -19.26
CA LEU A 121 -6.23 14.94 -18.18
C LEU A 121 -4.76 15.15 -18.51
N LYS A 122 -4.37 14.89 -19.76
CA LYS A 122 -3.01 15.15 -20.25
C LYS A 122 -2.66 16.63 -20.21
N ASP A 123 -3.55 17.49 -20.69
CA ASP A 123 -3.36 18.94 -20.69
C ASP A 123 -3.31 19.51 -19.26
N LEU A 124 -4.01 18.87 -18.31
CA LEU A 124 -3.96 19.20 -16.88
C LEU A 124 -2.60 18.86 -16.26
N GLY A 125 -1.76 18.07 -16.94
CA GLY A 125 -0.44 17.66 -16.45
C GLY A 125 -0.45 16.34 -15.66
N VAL A 126 -1.46 15.50 -15.87
CA VAL A 126 -1.53 14.18 -15.22
C VAL A 126 -0.57 13.22 -15.92
N ASP A 127 0.22 12.48 -15.11
CA ASP A 127 1.14 11.45 -15.58
C ASP A 127 0.58 10.05 -15.38
N VAL A 128 -0.22 9.86 -14.34
CA VAL A 128 -0.73 8.54 -13.95
C VAL A 128 -2.22 8.64 -13.61
N LEU A 129 -3.01 7.78 -14.22
CA LEU A 129 -4.40 7.56 -13.82
C LEU A 129 -4.43 6.41 -12.81
N TRP A 130 -5.12 6.63 -11.70
CA TRP A 130 -5.43 5.59 -10.72
C TRP A 130 -6.94 5.34 -10.74
N LEU A 131 -7.35 4.15 -11.15
CA LEU A 131 -8.77 3.77 -11.17
C LEU A 131 -9.16 3.06 -9.87
N SER A 132 -10.24 3.51 -9.24
CA SER A 132 -11.00 2.69 -8.30
C SER A 132 -11.50 1.42 -9.00
N PRO A 133 -11.87 0.35 -8.26
CA PRO A 133 -12.16 -0.94 -8.88
C PRO A 133 -13.19 -0.87 -10.01
N ILE A 134 -12.87 -1.55 -11.11
CA ILE A 134 -13.75 -1.70 -12.30
C ILE A 134 -14.13 -3.16 -12.56
N TYR A 135 -13.72 -4.04 -11.65
CA TYR A 135 -13.97 -5.48 -11.77
C TYR A 135 -15.45 -5.81 -11.55
N ASP A 136 -15.87 -6.98 -12.04
CA ASP A 136 -17.24 -7.46 -11.84
C ASP A 136 -17.53 -7.61 -10.33
N SER A 137 -18.60 -6.94 -9.89
CA SER A 137 -19.00 -6.81 -8.49
C SER A 137 -20.51 -6.72 -8.38
N PRO A 138 -21.16 -7.24 -7.34
CA PRO A 138 -22.56 -6.95 -7.01
C PRO A 138 -22.76 -5.49 -6.56
N ASN A 139 -21.66 -4.76 -6.29
CA ASN A 139 -21.63 -3.35 -5.96
C ASN A 139 -22.26 -2.99 -4.59
N ASP A 140 -22.18 -3.91 -3.64
CA ASP A 140 -22.62 -3.67 -2.26
C ASP A 140 -21.65 -2.78 -1.49
N ASP A 141 -20.36 -2.79 -1.91
CA ASP A 141 -19.30 -1.93 -1.37
C ASP A 141 -18.62 -1.09 -2.47
N MET A 142 -19.43 -0.46 -3.33
CA MET A 142 -18.97 0.49 -4.36
C MET A 142 -17.88 -0.09 -5.29
N GLY A 143 -17.92 -1.41 -5.55
CA GLY A 143 -16.97 -2.13 -6.40
C GLY A 143 -15.82 -2.79 -5.65
N TYR A 144 -15.68 -2.56 -4.34
CA TYR A 144 -14.64 -3.21 -3.52
C TYR A 144 -15.00 -4.63 -3.08
N ASP A 145 -16.22 -5.09 -3.35
CA ASP A 145 -16.72 -6.44 -3.16
C ASP A 145 -16.64 -7.22 -4.49
N ILE A 146 -15.44 -7.64 -4.87
CA ILE A 146 -15.16 -8.19 -6.20
C ILE A 146 -15.66 -9.64 -6.31
N ARG A 147 -16.54 -9.88 -7.32
CA ARG A 147 -17.09 -11.19 -7.68
C ARG A 147 -16.20 -11.92 -8.69
N ASP A 148 -15.64 -11.21 -9.67
CA ASP A 148 -14.69 -11.78 -10.63
C ASP A 148 -13.62 -10.76 -11.02
N TYR A 149 -12.37 -11.02 -10.63
CA TYR A 149 -11.22 -10.14 -10.90
C TYR A 149 -10.80 -10.11 -12.40
N ARG A 150 -11.38 -10.96 -13.24
CA ARG A 150 -11.03 -11.10 -14.66
C ARG A 150 -12.09 -10.55 -15.59
N LYS A 151 -13.11 -9.89 -15.05
CA LYS A 151 -14.18 -9.26 -15.81
C LYS A 151 -14.33 -7.81 -15.44
N ILE A 152 -14.74 -7.01 -16.40
CA ILE A 152 -15.16 -5.63 -16.17
C ILE A 152 -16.63 -5.64 -15.72
N MET A 153 -16.98 -4.78 -14.77
CA MET A 153 -18.35 -4.52 -14.39
C MET A 153 -19.13 -4.04 -15.61
N THR A 154 -20.26 -4.68 -15.91
CA THR A 154 -21.03 -4.46 -17.14
C THR A 154 -21.43 -2.99 -17.34
N GLU A 155 -21.69 -2.28 -16.25
CA GLU A 155 -22.05 -0.85 -16.29
C GLU A 155 -20.90 0.04 -16.77
N PHE A 156 -19.63 -0.41 -16.61
CA PHE A 156 -18.46 0.36 -17.02
C PHE A 156 -17.99 0.04 -18.44
N GLY A 157 -18.44 -1.10 -19.01
CA GLY A 157 -18.06 -1.53 -20.35
C GLY A 157 -17.54 -2.95 -20.41
N THR A 158 -16.67 -3.21 -21.37
CA THR A 158 -16.13 -4.53 -21.71
C THR A 158 -14.61 -4.60 -21.51
N MET A 159 -14.03 -5.78 -21.69
CA MET A 159 -12.57 -5.93 -21.73
C MET A 159 -11.96 -5.21 -22.94
N GLU A 160 -12.66 -5.19 -24.05
CA GLU A 160 -12.24 -4.46 -25.26
C GLU A 160 -12.19 -2.95 -25.01
N ASP A 161 -13.14 -2.39 -24.25
CA ASP A 161 -13.13 -0.99 -23.83
C ASP A 161 -11.95 -0.70 -22.90
N PHE A 162 -11.63 -1.64 -21.99
CA PHE A 162 -10.46 -1.53 -21.11
C PHE A 162 -9.16 -1.54 -21.92
N ASP A 163 -9.02 -2.48 -22.85
CA ASP A 163 -7.82 -2.59 -23.69
C ASP A 163 -7.64 -1.32 -24.53
N GLN A 164 -8.72 -0.79 -25.09
CA GLN A 164 -8.71 0.49 -25.82
C GLN A 164 -8.29 1.65 -24.90
N MET A 165 -8.86 1.74 -23.71
CA MET A 165 -8.50 2.78 -22.73
C MET A 165 -7.03 2.71 -22.37
N LEU A 166 -6.49 1.53 -22.10
CA LEU A 166 -5.09 1.33 -21.76
C LEU A 166 -4.17 1.77 -22.92
N GLU A 167 -4.51 1.40 -24.14
CA GLU A 167 -3.76 1.83 -25.34
C GLU A 167 -3.77 3.35 -25.48
N GLU A 168 -4.93 4.00 -25.32
CA GLU A 168 -5.09 5.44 -25.46
C GLU A 168 -4.36 6.22 -24.34
N ILE A 169 -4.32 5.68 -23.11
CA ILE A 169 -3.51 6.21 -22.00
C ILE A 169 -2.02 6.18 -22.38
N HIS A 170 -1.54 5.02 -22.85
CA HIS A 170 -0.13 4.83 -23.21
C HIS A 170 0.28 5.68 -24.43
N LYS A 171 -0.56 5.86 -25.45
CA LYS A 171 -0.32 6.76 -26.59
C LYS A 171 -0.05 8.19 -26.17
N ARG A 172 -0.64 8.63 -25.06
CA ARG A 172 -0.44 9.98 -24.49
C ARG A 172 0.76 10.07 -23.54
N GLY A 173 1.53 8.98 -23.39
CA GLY A 173 2.66 8.88 -22.46
C GLY A 173 2.26 8.90 -21.00
N MET A 174 0.99 8.64 -20.69
CA MET A 174 0.49 8.44 -19.34
C MET A 174 0.58 6.96 -18.92
N LYS A 175 0.38 6.70 -17.64
CA LYS A 175 0.39 5.36 -17.05
C LYS A 175 -0.94 5.08 -16.35
N LEU A 176 -1.25 3.80 -16.20
CA LEU A 176 -2.41 3.34 -15.45
C LEU A 176 -1.98 2.59 -14.19
N VAL A 177 -2.62 2.90 -13.08
CA VAL A 177 -2.57 2.14 -11.82
C VAL A 177 -3.98 1.67 -11.51
N MET A 178 -4.10 0.39 -11.17
CA MET A 178 -5.36 -0.25 -10.82
C MET A 178 -5.38 -0.56 -9.33
N ASP A 179 -6.54 -0.45 -8.70
CA ASP A 179 -6.73 -0.98 -7.36
C ASP A 179 -6.55 -2.51 -7.34
N LEU A 180 -5.81 -2.98 -6.37
CA LEU A 180 -5.61 -4.40 -6.11
C LEU A 180 -6.29 -4.78 -4.79
N VAL A 181 -7.56 -5.14 -4.86
CA VAL A 181 -8.36 -5.52 -3.68
C VAL A 181 -8.14 -7.01 -3.37
N VAL A 182 -7.13 -7.31 -2.57
CA VAL A 182 -6.72 -8.69 -2.23
C VAL A 182 -6.92 -9.07 -0.76
N ASN A 183 -7.48 -8.15 0.04
CA ASN A 183 -7.78 -8.42 1.45
C ASN A 183 -9.01 -9.33 1.61
N HIS A 184 -9.96 -9.21 0.72
CA HIS A 184 -11.22 -9.95 0.73
C HIS A 184 -11.77 -10.10 -0.69
N THR A 185 -12.82 -10.89 -0.84
CA THR A 185 -13.63 -10.99 -2.05
C THR A 185 -15.09 -10.66 -1.72
N SER A 186 -15.93 -10.51 -2.73
CA SER A 186 -17.39 -10.62 -2.55
C SER A 186 -17.75 -12.01 -1.99
N ASP A 187 -18.81 -12.09 -1.25
CA ASP A 187 -19.42 -13.36 -0.87
C ASP A 187 -20.02 -14.12 -2.09
N GLU A 188 -20.26 -13.42 -3.19
CA GLU A 188 -20.64 -14.01 -4.48
C GLU A 188 -19.44 -14.55 -5.28
N HIS A 189 -18.20 -14.34 -4.83
CA HIS A 189 -17.01 -14.85 -5.52
C HIS A 189 -16.99 -16.37 -5.54
N GLU A 190 -16.64 -16.96 -6.68
CA GLU A 190 -16.61 -18.42 -6.87
C GLU A 190 -15.84 -19.17 -5.78
N TRP A 191 -14.71 -18.62 -5.34
CA TRP A 191 -13.90 -19.25 -4.29
C TRP A 191 -14.63 -19.27 -2.95
N PHE A 192 -15.28 -18.16 -2.58
CA PHE A 192 -16.05 -18.09 -1.34
C PHE A 192 -17.24 -19.05 -1.36
N GLN A 193 -18.00 -19.07 -2.44
CA GLN A 193 -19.14 -19.98 -2.60
C GLN A 193 -18.71 -21.45 -2.53
N LYS A 194 -17.57 -21.82 -3.12
CA LYS A 194 -17.00 -23.17 -3.03
C LYS A 194 -16.48 -23.49 -1.62
N ALA A 195 -15.84 -22.54 -0.96
CA ALA A 195 -15.40 -22.71 0.43
C ALA A 195 -16.59 -22.95 1.35
N LEU A 196 -17.67 -22.16 1.20
CA LEU A 196 -18.92 -22.30 1.96
C LEU A 196 -19.61 -23.66 1.70
N ALA A 197 -19.53 -24.16 0.48
CA ALA A 197 -20.02 -25.49 0.11
C ALA A 197 -19.14 -26.66 0.62
N GLY A 198 -18.02 -26.37 1.27
CA GLY A 198 -17.12 -27.37 1.84
C GLY A 198 -16.16 -28.01 0.84
N ASP A 199 -15.89 -27.38 -0.31
CA ASP A 199 -14.90 -27.86 -1.27
C ASP A 199 -13.50 -27.86 -0.63
N PRO A 200 -12.80 -29.02 -0.56
CA PRO A 200 -11.52 -29.14 0.13
C PRO A 200 -10.41 -28.24 -0.42
N LYS A 201 -10.50 -27.87 -1.72
CA LYS A 201 -9.53 -26.98 -2.35
C LYS A 201 -9.62 -25.54 -1.84
N TYR A 202 -10.85 -25.09 -1.56
CA TYR A 202 -11.13 -23.67 -1.30
C TYR A 202 -11.36 -23.36 0.18
N LYS A 203 -11.54 -24.38 1.04
CA LYS A 203 -11.89 -24.16 2.46
C LYS A 203 -10.86 -23.34 3.24
N ASP A 204 -9.58 -23.40 2.84
CA ASP A 204 -8.48 -22.70 3.51
C ASP A 204 -8.11 -21.37 2.82
N TYR A 205 -8.93 -20.88 1.87
CA TYR A 205 -8.73 -19.58 1.22
C TYR A 205 -9.24 -18.42 2.09
N TYR A 206 -10.11 -18.70 3.03
CA TYR A 206 -10.72 -17.72 3.92
C TYR A 206 -10.52 -18.13 5.38
N ILE A 207 -10.43 -17.12 6.26
CA ILE A 207 -10.21 -17.27 7.71
C ILE A 207 -11.54 -17.10 8.45
#